data_6f66cad77b8c0bd1ae7e3a88f2b35674
#
_entry.id   6f66cad77b8c0bd1ae7e3a88f2b35674
#
_cell.length_a   1.000
_cell.length_b   1.000
_cell.length_c   1.000
_cell.angle_alpha   90.00
_cell.angle_beta   90.00
_cell.angle_gamma   90.00
#
_symmetry.space_group_name_H-M   'P 1'
#
loop_
_entity.id
_entity.type
_entity.pdbx_description
1 polymer ?
#
loop_
_entity_poly.entity_id
_entity_poly.type
_entity_poly.pdbx_seq_one_letter_code
_entity_poly.pdbx_strand_id
1 'polypeptide(L)'
;LLKGVKELGFTRPTPIQADAIPPALEGRDLLACAMTGSGKTAAFVLPILQRLIDTKRGTTRALILSPTRELALQILEDINDLAVHTPVTVAAVYGGVGMGPQEHALRSGVDIVVATPGRLLDHMKQPYAKFSGLEVLVLDEADRMLDMGFLPDIKRILRHIPAKRQTLFFSATMPAPIAALTREMLHDPAMINLARKSAPAVGITQAVYPVRQELKAALFLALLAKGDMREALV
;
A
#
# COMPACT_ATOMS: atom_id res chain seq x y z
N LEU A 1 17.64 -0.27 -13.43
CA LEU A 1 16.95 -0.77 -12.22
C LEU A 1 17.88 -1.57 -11.30
N LEU A 2 18.55 -2.64 -11.82
CA LEU A 2 19.43 -3.51 -11.01
C LEU A 2 20.57 -2.75 -10.29
N LYS A 3 21.05 -1.65 -10.85
CA LYS A 3 22.07 -0.81 -10.21
C LYS A 3 21.51 -0.17 -8.94
N GLY A 4 20.31 0.45 -8.98
CA GLY A 4 19.66 1.02 -7.79
C GLY A 4 19.40 -0.04 -6.71
N VAL A 5 18.88 -1.21 -7.11
CA VAL A 5 18.64 -2.34 -6.17
C VAL A 5 19.94 -2.74 -5.43
N LYS A 6 21.09 -2.80 -6.13
CA LYS A 6 22.39 -3.13 -5.53
C LYS A 6 22.90 -2.03 -4.59
N GLU A 7 22.77 -0.76 -4.98
CA GLU A 7 23.20 0.40 -4.18
C GLU A 7 22.42 0.51 -2.86
N LEU A 8 21.14 0.09 -2.86
CA LEU A 8 20.30 0.00 -1.65
C LEU A 8 20.60 -1.23 -0.78
N GLY A 9 21.61 -2.05 -1.15
CA GLY A 9 22.03 -3.20 -0.35
C GLY A 9 21.10 -4.42 -0.41
N PHE A 10 20.21 -4.51 -1.38
CA PHE A 10 19.37 -5.69 -1.59
C PHE A 10 20.24 -6.86 -2.09
N THR A 11 20.52 -7.82 -1.22
CA THR A 11 21.37 -8.98 -1.53
C THR A 11 20.56 -10.27 -1.76
N ARG A 12 19.41 -10.38 -1.10
CA ARG A 12 18.51 -11.54 -1.21
C ARG A 12 17.06 -11.06 -1.16
N PRO A 13 16.16 -11.64 -1.97
CA PRO A 13 14.74 -11.32 -1.88
C PRO A 13 14.16 -11.84 -0.56
N THR A 14 13.24 -11.09 0.02
CA THR A 14 12.38 -11.59 1.10
C THR A 14 11.37 -12.61 0.53
N PRO A 15 10.71 -13.45 1.35
CA PRO A 15 9.73 -14.40 0.85
C PRO A 15 8.64 -13.78 -0.02
N ILE A 16 8.07 -12.62 0.40
CA ILE A 16 7.06 -11.91 -0.40
C ILE A 16 7.59 -11.44 -1.75
N GLN A 17 8.84 -10.99 -1.80
CA GLN A 17 9.48 -10.57 -3.05
C GLN A 17 9.73 -11.75 -3.98
N ALA A 18 10.23 -12.87 -3.44
CA ALA A 18 10.48 -14.08 -4.22
C ALA A 18 9.20 -14.64 -4.87
N ASP A 19 8.08 -14.60 -4.14
CA ASP A 19 6.81 -15.16 -4.60
C ASP A 19 5.99 -14.17 -5.46
N ALA A 20 6.09 -12.85 -5.20
CA ALA A 20 5.26 -11.85 -5.86
C ALA A 20 5.88 -11.28 -7.15
N ILE A 21 7.21 -11.09 -7.18
CA ILE A 21 7.86 -10.43 -8.33
C ILE A 21 7.69 -11.22 -9.64
N PRO A 22 7.92 -12.56 -9.70
CA PRO A 22 7.79 -13.28 -10.95
C PRO A 22 6.40 -13.18 -11.58
N PRO A 23 5.28 -13.52 -10.90
CA PRO A 23 3.96 -13.42 -11.52
C PRO A 23 3.56 -11.95 -11.81
N ALA A 24 4.05 -10.96 -11.04
CA ALA A 24 3.83 -9.55 -11.35
C ALA A 24 4.51 -9.12 -12.65
N LEU A 25 5.72 -9.62 -12.93
CA LEU A 25 6.44 -9.38 -14.19
C LEU A 25 5.75 -10.05 -15.39
N GLU A 26 5.09 -11.19 -15.17
CA GLU A 26 4.27 -11.88 -16.18
C GLU A 26 2.95 -11.12 -16.48
N GLY A 27 2.64 -10.07 -15.72
CA GLY A 27 1.43 -9.28 -15.91
C GLY A 27 0.19 -9.87 -15.24
N ARG A 28 0.33 -10.89 -14.38
CA ARG A 28 -0.77 -11.48 -13.63
C ARG A 28 -1.20 -10.57 -12.47
N ASP A 29 -2.48 -10.64 -12.14
CA ASP A 29 -2.97 -10.05 -10.90
C ASP A 29 -2.40 -10.79 -9.69
N LEU A 30 -2.25 -10.08 -8.57
CA LEU A 30 -1.77 -10.66 -7.31
C LEU A 30 -2.78 -10.44 -6.18
N LEU A 31 -2.95 -11.47 -5.35
CA LEU A 31 -3.55 -11.35 -4.02
C LEU A 31 -2.52 -11.83 -3.00
N ALA A 32 -1.93 -10.87 -2.29
CA ALA A 32 -0.85 -11.14 -1.34
C ALA A 32 -1.29 -10.84 0.09
N CYS A 33 -1.30 -11.88 0.92
CA CYS A 33 -1.53 -11.78 2.35
C CYS A 33 -0.17 -11.74 3.07
N ALA A 34 0.28 -10.52 3.46
CA ALA A 34 1.60 -10.33 4.08
C ALA A 34 1.60 -9.16 5.06
N MET A 35 2.30 -9.33 6.19
CA MET A 35 2.40 -8.32 7.25
C MET A 35 3.20 -7.08 6.78
N THR A 36 3.01 -5.96 7.48
CA THR A 36 3.87 -4.76 7.37
C THR A 36 5.32 -5.13 7.71
N GLY A 37 6.29 -4.52 7.02
CA GLY A 37 7.71 -4.80 7.21
C GLY A 37 8.23 -6.08 6.52
N SER A 38 7.40 -6.81 5.77
CA SER A 38 7.82 -8.01 5.03
C SER A 38 8.58 -7.71 3.71
N GLY A 39 8.67 -6.44 3.30
CA GLY A 39 9.30 -6.01 2.05
C GLY A 39 8.33 -5.91 0.87
N LYS A 40 7.02 -5.72 1.13
CA LYS A 40 5.97 -5.58 0.09
C LYS A 40 6.25 -4.46 -0.90
N THR A 41 6.74 -3.31 -0.42
CA THR A 41 6.98 -2.14 -1.28
C THR A 41 7.85 -2.51 -2.47
N ALA A 42 9.00 -3.11 -2.26
CA ALA A 42 9.86 -3.56 -3.35
C ALA A 42 9.21 -4.67 -4.20
N ALA A 43 8.35 -5.51 -3.60
CA ALA A 43 7.66 -6.58 -4.31
C ALA A 43 6.71 -6.07 -5.40
N PHE A 44 6.06 -4.90 -5.21
CA PHE A 44 5.24 -4.29 -6.26
C PHE A 44 5.96 -3.18 -7.04
N VAL A 45 6.88 -2.43 -6.43
CA VAL A 45 7.59 -1.33 -7.11
C VAL A 45 8.52 -1.87 -8.19
N LEU A 46 9.28 -2.91 -7.94
CA LEU A 46 10.25 -3.44 -8.92
C LEU A 46 9.59 -3.90 -10.22
N PRO A 47 8.50 -4.69 -10.23
CA PRO A 47 7.79 -5.03 -11.46
C PRO A 47 7.20 -3.81 -12.18
N ILE A 48 6.67 -2.83 -11.43
CA ILE A 48 6.15 -1.59 -12.02
C ILE A 48 7.26 -0.82 -12.72
N LEU A 49 8.39 -0.58 -12.04
CA LEU A 49 9.53 0.13 -12.64
C LEU A 49 10.04 -0.60 -13.89
N GLN A 50 10.18 -1.94 -13.82
CA GLN A 50 10.64 -2.72 -14.97
C GLN A 50 9.70 -2.58 -16.18
N ARG A 51 8.40 -2.52 -15.95
CA ARG A 51 7.40 -2.29 -17.02
C ARG A 51 7.48 -0.88 -17.60
N LEU A 52 7.74 0.14 -16.76
CA LEU A 52 7.66 1.54 -17.17
C LEU A 52 8.93 2.10 -17.77
N ILE A 53 10.08 1.45 -17.57
CA ILE A 53 11.40 2.00 -17.93
C ILE A 53 11.57 2.31 -19.43
N ASP A 54 11.02 1.46 -20.30
CA ASP A 54 11.16 1.54 -21.76
C ASP A 54 9.89 2.02 -22.46
N THR A 55 8.97 2.68 -21.76
CA THR A 55 7.66 3.02 -22.27
C THR A 55 7.46 4.51 -22.46
N LYS A 56 6.47 4.89 -23.30
CA LYS A 56 6.11 6.29 -23.53
C LYS A 56 5.71 6.98 -22.24
N ARG A 57 6.16 8.22 -22.07
CA ARG A 57 5.91 9.05 -20.89
C ARG A 57 4.82 10.09 -21.16
N GLY A 58 4.46 10.84 -20.12
CA GLY A 58 3.50 11.95 -20.22
C GLY A 58 2.07 11.54 -19.88
N THR A 59 1.86 10.36 -19.30
CA THR A 59 0.58 9.93 -18.72
C THR A 59 0.83 9.02 -17.52
N THR A 60 -0.05 9.08 -16.52
CA THR A 60 0.02 8.19 -15.36
C THR A 60 -0.34 6.77 -15.75
N ARG A 61 0.55 5.84 -15.51
CA ARG A 61 0.44 4.43 -15.88
C ARG A 61 0.36 3.48 -14.69
N ALA A 62 0.84 3.91 -13.52
CA ALA A 62 0.66 3.16 -12.29
C ALA A 62 0.02 4.03 -11.20
N LEU A 63 -0.92 3.45 -10.47
CA LEU A 63 -1.58 4.06 -9.31
C LEU A 63 -1.42 3.14 -8.11
N ILE A 64 -0.91 3.68 -7.01
CA ILE A 64 -0.75 2.98 -5.74
C ILE A 64 -1.66 3.65 -4.71
N LEU A 65 -2.64 2.92 -4.19
CA LEU A 65 -3.51 3.38 -3.11
C LEU A 65 -2.94 2.96 -1.77
N SER A 66 -2.86 3.91 -0.85
CA SER A 66 -2.32 3.76 0.50
C SER A 66 -3.27 4.39 1.53
N PRO A 67 -3.44 3.80 2.74
CA PRO A 67 -4.38 4.29 3.73
C PRO A 67 -4.03 5.67 4.32
N THR A 68 -2.73 5.97 4.46
CA THR A 68 -2.28 7.17 5.17
C THR A 68 -1.30 8.00 4.35
N ARG A 69 -1.19 9.26 4.71
CA ARG A 69 -0.21 10.20 4.14
C ARG A 69 1.22 9.72 4.38
N GLU A 70 1.52 9.26 5.59
CA GLU A 70 2.84 8.82 6.02
C GLU A 70 3.31 7.63 5.18
N LEU A 71 2.43 6.62 4.99
CA LEU A 71 2.75 5.46 4.16
C LEU A 71 2.87 5.85 2.67
N ALA A 72 2.04 6.77 2.17
CA ALA A 72 2.17 7.26 0.80
C ALA A 72 3.50 7.97 0.55
N LEU A 73 3.99 8.73 1.52
CA LEU A 73 5.31 9.39 1.46
C LEU A 73 6.45 8.37 1.54
N GLN A 74 6.36 7.39 2.42
CA GLN A 74 7.35 6.31 2.51
C GLN A 74 7.44 5.53 1.18
N ILE A 75 6.31 5.17 0.58
CA ILE A 75 6.29 4.50 -0.73
C ILE A 75 6.89 5.41 -1.81
N LEU A 76 6.62 6.71 -1.78
CA LEU A 76 7.23 7.68 -2.69
C LEU A 76 8.75 7.69 -2.59
N GLU A 77 9.30 7.71 -1.36
CA GLU A 77 10.74 7.68 -1.10
C GLU A 77 11.34 6.35 -1.60
N ASP A 78 10.75 5.21 -1.25
CA ASP A 78 11.17 3.89 -1.73
C ASP A 78 11.20 3.82 -3.28
N ILE A 79 10.21 4.41 -3.96
CA ILE A 79 10.18 4.45 -5.43
C ILE A 79 11.32 5.32 -5.97
N ASN A 80 11.54 6.50 -5.41
CA ASN A 80 12.62 7.40 -5.85
C ASN A 80 13.98 6.74 -5.72
N ASP A 81 14.23 6.06 -4.59
CA ASP A 81 15.48 5.36 -4.33
C ASP A 81 15.70 4.20 -5.32
N LEU A 82 14.67 3.39 -5.55
CA LEU A 82 14.72 2.28 -6.51
C LEU A 82 14.81 2.76 -7.95
N ALA A 83 14.21 3.90 -8.27
CA ALA A 83 14.15 4.48 -9.62
C ALA A 83 15.34 5.40 -9.97
N VAL A 84 16.30 5.64 -9.07
CA VAL A 84 17.38 6.63 -9.20
C VAL A 84 18.15 6.56 -10.52
N HIS A 85 18.27 5.39 -11.12
CA HIS A 85 18.92 5.16 -12.41
C HIS A 85 17.92 4.94 -13.56
N THR A 86 16.68 5.39 -13.39
CA THR A 86 15.63 5.27 -14.41
C THR A 86 15.05 6.64 -14.71
N PRO A 87 14.40 6.82 -15.85
CA PRO A 87 13.71 8.06 -16.14
C PRO A 87 12.31 8.14 -15.51
N VAL A 88 11.84 7.13 -14.77
CA VAL A 88 10.49 7.05 -14.22
C VAL A 88 10.27 8.15 -13.17
N THR A 89 9.11 8.81 -13.26
CA THR A 89 8.71 9.88 -12.35
C THR A 89 7.56 9.44 -11.44
N VAL A 90 7.57 9.89 -10.21
CA VAL A 90 6.56 9.57 -9.21
C VAL A 90 6.09 10.82 -8.47
N ALA A 91 4.82 10.87 -8.07
CA ALA A 91 4.29 11.90 -7.20
C ALA A 91 3.32 11.31 -6.16
N ALA A 92 3.28 11.95 -4.99
CA ALA A 92 2.31 11.60 -3.95
C ALA A 92 1.12 12.56 -3.95
N VAL A 93 -0.10 12.00 -3.73
CA VAL A 93 -1.38 12.70 -3.71
C VAL A 93 -2.11 12.36 -2.42
N TYR A 94 -2.11 13.29 -1.45
CA TYR A 94 -2.66 13.06 -0.11
C TYR A 94 -3.28 14.33 0.50
N GLY A 95 -4.14 14.15 1.49
CA GLY A 95 -4.83 15.24 2.18
C GLY A 95 -3.95 16.01 3.17
N GLY A 96 -4.48 17.14 3.68
CA GLY A 96 -3.81 17.96 4.70
C GLY A 96 -2.76 18.94 4.16
N VAL A 97 -2.59 19.05 2.84
CA VAL A 97 -1.71 20.01 2.15
C VAL A 97 -2.42 20.62 0.95
N GLY A 98 -1.87 21.72 0.41
CA GLY A 98 -2.41 22.38 -0.77
C GLY A 98 -2.46 21.47 -2.01
N MET A 99 -3.44 21.72 -2.89
CA MET A 99 -3.62 20.93 -4.12
C MET A 99 -2.64 21.30 -5.24
N GLY A 100 -2.13 22.53 -5.28
CA GLY A 100 -1.35 23.07 -6.40
C GLY A 100 -0.16 22.21 -6.84
N PRO A 101 0.76 21.83 -5.94
CA PRO A 101 1.89 20.94 -6.33
C PRO A 101 1.44 19.59 -6.86
N GLN A 102 0.37 19.02 -6.31
CA GLN A 102 -0.20 17.73 -6.74
C GLN A 102 -0.89 17.88 -8.11
N GLU A 103 -1.61 18.98 -8.33
CA GLU A 103 -2.19 19.32 -9.63
C GLU A 103 -1.10 19.44 -10.70
N HIS A 104 0.00 20.15 -10.40
CA HIS A 104 1.13 20.29 -11.33
C HIS A 104 1.68 18.92 -11.73
N ALA A 105 1.91 18.03 -10.77
CA ALA A 105 2.40 16.67 -11.02
C ALA A 105 1.42 15.86 -11.89
N LEU A 106 0.12 15.93 -11.62
CA LEU A 106 -0.90 15.24 -12.43
C LEU A 106 -1.01 15.81 -13.85
N ARG A 107 -0.89 17.13 -14.02
CA ARG A 107 -0.88 17.78 -15.35
C ARG A 107 0.37 17.42 -16.16
N SER A 108 1.52 17.25 -15.52
CA SER A 108 2.76 16.85 -16.19
C SER A 108 2.74 15.38 -16.65
N GLY A 109 1.79 14.59 -16.15
CA GLY A 109 1.67 13.17 -16.50
C GLY A 109 2.80 12.33 -15.91
N VAL A 110 3.03 12.45 -14.59
CA VAL A 110 3.95 11.57 -13.87
C VAL A 110 3.59 10.10 -14.09
N ASP A 111 4.60 9.24 -14.19
CA ASP A 111 4.40 7.82 -14.53
C ASP A 111 3.68 7.05 -13.42
N ILE A 112 4.01 7.35 -12.16
CA ILE A 112 3.46 6.69 -10.97
C ILE A 112 2.82 7.73 -10.05
N VAL A 113 1.61 7.44 -9.58
CA VAL A 113 0.93 8.21 -8.53
C VAL A 113 0.74 7.33 -7.31
N VAL A 114 1.22 7.78 -6.15
CA VAL A 114 0.94 7.17 -4.84
C VAL A 114 -0.09 8.04 -4.14
N ALA A 115 -1.25 7.48 -3.76
CA ALA A 115 -2.36 8.32 -3.31
C ALA A 115 -3.12 7.76 -2.11
N THR A 116 -3.60 8.70 -1.26
CA THR A 116 -4.70 8.38 -0.34
C THR A 116 -6.05 8.55 -1.06
N PRO A 117 -7.04 7.64 -0.83
CA PRO A 117 -8.26 7.58 -1.64
C PRO A 117 -9.05 8.89 -1.72
N GLY A 118 -9.28 9.56 -0.57
CA GLY A 118 -10.09 10.78 -0.52
C GLY A 118 -9.52 11.93 -1.36
N ARG A 119 -8.22 12.25 -1.22
CA ARG A 119 -7.57 13.32 -1.98
C ARG A 119 -7.47 12.99 -3.48
N LEU A 120 -7.25 11.73 -3.81
CA LEU A 120 -7.26 11.31 -5.22
C LEU A 120 -8.62 11.57 -5.86
N LEU A 121 -9.72 11.24 -5.18
CA LEU A 121 -11.06 11.53 -5.68
C LEU A 121 -11.31 13.04 -5.87
N ASP A 122 -10.77 13.90 -5.02
CA ASP A 122 -10.89 15.34 -5.22
C ASP A 122 -10.20 15.80 -6.50
N HIS A 123 -9.02 15.27 -6.79
CA HIS A 123 -8.35 15.52 -8.06
C HIS A 123 -9.10 14.90 -9.26
N MET A 124 -9.66 13.69 -9.13
CA MET A 124 -10.41 13.01 -10.20
C MET A 124 -11.68 13.74 -10.64
N LYS A 125 -12.21 14.65 -9.80
CA LYS A 125 -13.30 15.57 -10.19
C LYS A 125 -12.83 16.64 -11.18
N GLN A 126 -11.53 16.82 -11.35
CA GLN A 126 -10.94 17.85 -12.19
C GLN A 126 -10.50 17.28 -13.54
N PRO A 127 -10.63 18.02 -14.64
CA PRO A 127 -10.35 17.52 -16.00
C PRO A 127 -8.88 17.20 -16.27
N TYR A 128 -7.97 17.68 -15.42
CA TYR A 128 -6.55 17.42 -15.56
C TYR A 128 -6.12 16.04 -14.99
N ALA A 129 -6.87 15.46 -14.08
CA ALA A 129 -6.53 14.18 -13.47
C ALA A 129 -6.97 13.02 -14.40
N LYS A 130 -6.11 12.69 -15.36
CA LYS A 130 -6.38 11.67 -16.37
C LYS A 130 -5.67 10.37 -16.04
N PHE A 131 -6.45 9.30 -15.88
CA PHE A 131 -5.96 7.94 -15.61
C PHE A 131 -6.32 6.95 -16.74
N SER A 132 -6.69 7.44 -17.91
CA SER A 132 -7.06 6.58 -19.05
C SER A 132 -5.91 5.71 -19.57
N GLY A 133 -4.67 6.08 -19.29
CA GLY A 133 -3.47 5.30 -19.62
C GLY A 133 -3.02 4.33 -18.51
N LEU A 134 -3.81 4.15 -17.45
CA LEU A 134 -3.42 3.33 -16.31
C LEU A 134 -3.31 1.85 -16.69
N GLU A 135 -2.18 1.24 -16.39
CA GLU A 135 -1.86 -0.17 -16.66
C GLU A 135 -1.77 -1.01 -15.39
N VAL A 136 -1.36 -0.38 -14.28
CA VAL A 136 -1.15 -1.08 -13.00
C VAL A 136 -1.86 -0.33 -11.88
N LEU A 137 -2.64 -1.05 -11.09
CA LEU A 137 -3.23 -0.58 -9.84
C LEU A 137 -2.65 -1.41 -8.69
N VAL A 138 -2.20 -0.73 -7.64
CA VAL A 138 -1.81 -1.37 -6.37
C VAL A 138 -2.75 -0.89 -5.26
N LEU A 139 -3.23 -1.82 -4.44
CA LEU A 139 -3.80 -1.51 -3.13
C LEU A 139 -2.83 -2.03 -2.06
N ASP A 140 -2.24 -1.13 -1.29
CA ASP A 140 -1.40 -1.52 -0.16
C ASP A 140 -2.12 -1.26 1.17
N GLU A 141 -2.00 -2.19 2.12
CA GLU A 141 -2.74 -2.20 3.40
C GLU A 141 -4.27 -2.02 3.21
N ALA A 142 -4.86 -2.85 2.34
CA ALA A 142 -6.28 -2.73 1.99
C ALA A 142 -7.22 -2.93 3.18
N ASP A 143 -6.87 -3.79 4.14
CA ASP A 143 -7.60 -3.97 5.41
C ASP A 143 -7.60 -2.67 6.23
N ARG A 144 -6.48 -1.98 6.32
CA ARG A 144 -6.40 -0.67 7.00
C ARG A 144 -7.21 0.40 6.28
N MET A 145 -7.23 0.39 4.94
CA MET A 145 -8.13 1.28 4.19
C MET A 145 -9.60 1.00 4.49
N LEU A 146 -9.98 -0.27 4.69
CA LEU A 146 -11.33 -0.64 5.13
C LEU A 146 -11.65 -0.09 6.52
N ASP A 147 -10.75 -0.29 7.49
CA ASP A 147 -10.91 0.18 8.88
C ASP A 147 -11.07 1.70 8.95
N MET A 148 -10.41 2.43 8.06
CA MET A 148 -10.52 3.89 7.90
C MET A 148 -11.77 4.33 7.10
N GLY A 149 -12.61 3.41 6.65
CA GLY A 149 -13.84 3.71 5.92
C GLY A 149 -13.66 4.06 4.43
N PHE A 150 -12.51 3.81 3.82
CA PHE A 150 -12.22 4.16 2.41
C PHE A 150 -12.82 3.20 1.37
N LEU A 151 -13.51 2.13 1.77
CA LEU A 151 -14.08 1.18 0.82
C LEU A 151 -15.00 1.84 -0.23
N PRO A 152 -15.92 2.79 0.12
CA PRO A 152 -16.72 3.51 -0.86
C PRO A 152 -15.87 4.35 -1.82
N ASP A 153 -14.80 4.96 -1.31
CA ASP A 153 -13.90 5.79 -2.12
C ASP A 153 -13.10 4.96 -3.10
N ILE A 154 -12.58 3.81 -2.69
CA ILE A 154 -11.92 2.84 -3.58
C ILE A 154 -12.87 2.44 -4.70
N LYS A 155 -14.12 2.09 -4.39
CA LYS A 155 -15.14 1.73 -5.41
C LYS A 155 -15.43 2.87 -6.39
N ARG A 156 -15.40 4.13 -5.92
CA ARG A 156 -15.52 5.29 -6.82
C ARG A 156 -14.30 5.43 -7.72
N ILE A 157 -13.09 5.29 -7.19
CA ILE A 157 -11.84 5.35 -7.96
C ILE A 157 -11.86 4.30 -9.07
N LEU A 158 -12.26 3.05 -8.77
CA LEU A 158 -12.34 1.96 -9.74
C LEU A 158 -13.23 2.27 -10.94
N ARG A 159 -14.26 3.13 -10.79
CA ARG A 159 -15.13 3.56 -11.90
C ARG A 159 -14.48 4.59 -12.82
N HIS A 160 -13.39 5.24 -12.39
CA HIS A 160 -12.70 6.30 -13.13
C HIS A 160 -11.39 5.82 -13.79
N ILE A 161 -11.02 4.57 -13.62
CA ILE A 161 -9.80 3.99 -14.18
C ILE A 161 -10.14 2.84 -15.14
N PRO A 162 -9.25 2.48 -16.09
CA PRO A 162 -9.51 1.41 -17.05
C PRO A 162 -9.81 0.07 -16.34
N ALA A 163 -10.79 -0.67 -16.87
CA ALA A 163 -11.08 -2.03 -16.41
C ALA A 163 -9.96 -3.00 -16.76
N LYS A 164 -9.39 -2.86 -17.97
CA LYS A 164 -8.24 -3.68 -18.41
C LYS A 164 -6.95 -3.09 -17.82
N ARG A 165 -6.48 -3.69 -16.75
CA ARG A 165 -5.24 -3.35 -16.04
C ARG A 165 -4.76 -4.57 -15.27
N GLN A 166 -3.52 -4.54 -14.83
CA GLN A 166 -3.01 -5.45 -13.79
C GLN A 166 -3.35 -4.88 -12.42
N THR A 167 -3.80 -5.72 -11.49
CA THR A 167 -4.09 -5.31 -10.11
C THR A 167 -3.27 -6.11 -9.12
N LEU A 168 -2.50 -5.42 -8.27
CA LEU A 168 -1.68 -6.01 -7.21
C LEU A 168 -2.30 -5.63 -5.86
N PHE A 169 -2.84 -6.61 -5.16
CA PHE A 169 -3.59 -6.41 -3.93
C PHE A 169 -2.82 -6.95 -2.73
N PHE A 170 -2.48 -6.08 -1.78
CA PHE A 170 -1.76 -6.41 -0.56
C PHE A 170 -2.60 -6.09 0.67
N SER A 171 -2.72 -7.05 1.57
CA SER A 171 -3.45 -6.91 2.84
C SER A 171 -2.82 -7.80 3.89
N ALA A 172 -2.85 -7.42 5.17
CA ALA A 172 -2.42 -8.30 6.24
C ALA A 172 -3.52 -9.28 6.65
N THR A 173 -4.77 -8.87 6.50
CA THR A 173 -5.96 -9.66 6.87
C THR A 173 -6.96 -9.71 5.70
N MET A 174 -7.88 -10.68 5.73
CA MET A 174 -8.87 -10.89 4.68
C MET A 174 -10.31 -10.97 5.25
N PRO A 175 -10.82 -9.90 5.86
CA PRO A 175 -12.22 -9.86 6.31
C PRO A 175 -13.20 -9.93 5.12
N ALA A 176 -14.45 -10.30 5.38
CA ALA A 176 -15.43 -10.53 4.33
C ALA A 176 -15.60 -9.36 3.31
N PRO A 177 -15.59 -8.07 3.72
CA PRO A 177 -15.66 -6.96 2.77
C PRO A 177 -14.44 -6.87 1.85
N ILE A 178 -13.23 -7.18 2.35
CA ILE A 178 -12.01 -7.23 1.54
C ILE A 178 -12.05 -8.41 0.57
N ALA A 179 -12.47 -9.59 1.03
CA ALA A 179 -12.66 -10.75 0.16
C ALA A 179 -13.73 -10.51 -0.92
N ALA A 180 -14.75 -9.70 -0.67
CA ALA A 180 -15.71 -9.28 -1.67
C ALA A 180 -15.08 -8.33 -2.70
N LEU A 181 -14.31 -7.34 -2.24
CA LEU A 181 -13.60 -6.39 -3.10
C LEU A 181 -12.60 -7.10 -4.02
N THR A 182 -11.82 -8.07 -3.51
CA THR A 182 -10.87 -8.82 -4.34
C THR A 182 -11.55 -9.59 -5.46
N ARG A 183 -12.72 -10.20 -5.21
CA ARG A 183 -13.50 -10.89 -6.25
C ARG A 183 -14.06 -9.95 -7.32
N GLU A 184 -14.31 -8.69 -6.96
CA GLU A 184 -14.82 -7.66 -7.88
C GLU A 184 -13.72 -7.14 -8.82
N MET A 185 -12.46 -7.13 -8.38
CA MET A 185 -11.40 -6.40 -9.07
C MET A 185 -10.21 -7.23 -9.56
N LEU A 186 -10.05 -8.49 -9.14
CA LEU A 186 -8.95 -9.36 -9.55
C LEU A 186 -9.41 -10.43 -10.55
N HIS A 187 -8.57 -10.71 -11.54
CA HIS A 187 -8.79 -11.72 -12.57
C HIS A 187 -7.72 -12.81 -12.50
N ASP A 188 -8.10 -14.02 -12.11
CA ASP A 188 -7.19 -15.17 -11.95
C ASP A 188 -5.87 -14.83 -11.24
N PRO A 189 -5.92 -14.26 -10.01
CA PRO A 189 -4.73 -13.76 -9.34
C PRO A 189 -3.81 -14.89 -8.90
N ALA A 190 -2.50 -14.63 -8.93
CA ALA A 190 -1.54 -15.42 -8.17
C ALA A 190 -1.77 -15.17 -6.68
N MET A 191 -2.01 -16.26 -5.93
CA MET A 191 -2.31 -16.21 -4.50
C MET A 191 -1.05 -16.39 -3.69
N ILE A 192 -0.68 -15.38 -2.88
CA ILE A 192 0.50 -15.43 -2.01
C ILE A 192 0.04 -15.29 -0.56
N ASN A 193 0.20 -16.34 0.22
CA ASN A 193 -0.22 -16.36 1.61
C ASN A 193 0.99 -16.55 2.53
N LEU A 194 1.58 -15.43 2.95
CA LEU A 194 2.68 -15.38 3.92
C LEU A 194 2.20 -14.95 5.32
N ALA A 195 0.89 -14.78 5.50
CA ALA A 195 0.34 -14.53 6.83
C ALA A 195 0.60 -15.74 7.70
N ARG A 196 1.56 -15.63 8.61
CA ARG A 196 1.68 -16.60 9.70
C ARG A 196 0.35 -16.59 10.46
N LYS A 197 -0.22 -17.77 10.75
CA LYS A 197 -1.25 -17.87 11.79
C LYS A 197 -0.73 -17.04 12.95
N SER A 198 -1.51 -16.08 13.43
CA SER A 198 -1.15 -15.14 14.49
C SER A 198 -0.62 -15.91 15.72
N ALA A 199 0.67 -16.12 15.75
CA ALA A 199 1.35 -16.56 16.96
C ALA A 199 1.69 -15.30 17.76
N PRO A 200 1.43 -15.26 19.06
CA PRO A 200 1.89 -14.17 19.92
C PRO A 200 3.38 -13.92 19.68
N ALA A 201 3.80 -12.67 19.66
CA ALA A 201 5.22 -12.35 19.51
C ALA A 201 6.01 -13.05 20.63
N VAL A 202 7.09 -13.72 20.26
CA VAL A 202 7.95 -14.43 21.21
C VAL A 202 8.49 -13.41 22.22
N GLY A 203 8.34 -13.71 23.52
CA GLY A 203 8.81 -12.82 24.60
C GLY A 203 7.78 -11.80 25.09
N ILE A 204 6.55 -11.80 24.55
CA ILE A 204 5.45 -10.96 25.04
C ILE A 204 4.48 -11.81 25.85
N THR A 205 4.26 -11.44 27.11
CA THR A 205 3.22 -12.01 27.96
C THR A 205 1.91 -11.24 27.72
N GLN A 206 0.86 -11.95 27.28
CA GLN A 206 -0.46 -11.36 27.07
C GLN A 206 -1.41 -11.80 28.18
N ALA A 207 -2.21 -10.86 28.68
CA ALA A 207 -3.25 -11.14 29.66
C ALA A 207 -4.54 -10.38 29.33
N VAL A 208 -5.68 -11.00 29.55
CA VAL A 208 -7.01 -10.37 29.40
C VAL A 208 -7.63 -10.21 30.78
N TYR A 209 -8.02 -8.99 31.10
CA TYR A 209 -8.67 -8.66 32.36
C TYR A 209 -10.12 -8.21 32.06
N PRO A 210 -11.14 -9.06 32.28
CA PRO A 210 -12.53 -8.65 32.16
C PRO A 210 -12.86 -7.61 33.23
N VAL A 211 -13.21 -6.40 32.79
CA VAL A 211 -13.49 -5.27 33.68
C VAL A 211 -14.58 -4.37 33.08
N ARG A 212 -15.40 -3.76 33.93
CA ARG A 212 -16.38 -2.76 33.50
C ARG A 212 -15.65 -1.50 33.02
N GLN A 213 -16.28 -0.79 32.05
CA GLN A 213 -15.66 0.36 31.41
C GLN A 213 -15.21 1.45 32.39
N GLU A 214 -16.04 1.74 33.38
CA GLU A 214 -15.79 2.74 34.41
C GLU A 214 -14.63 2.37 35.35
N LEU A 215 -14.26 1.09 35.43
CA LEU A 215 -13.17 0.59 36.28
C LEU A 215 -11.84 0.38 35.51
N LYS A 216 -11.80 0.61 34.20
CA LYS A 216 -10.59 0.39 33.39
C LYS A 216 -9.39 1.19 33.88
N ALA A 217 -9.57 2.49 34.17
CA ALA A 217 -8.49 3.34 34.66
C ALA A 217 -7.97 2.89 36.03
N ALA A 218 -8.88 2.52 36.94
CA ALA A 218 -8.49 2.04 38.28
C ALA A 218 -7.71 0.71 38.19
N LEU A 219 -8.18 -0.22 37.36
CA LEU A 219 -7.49 -1.48 37.13
C LEU A 219 -6.10 -1.25 36.52
N PHE A 220 -6.00 -0.37 35.52
CA PHE A 220 -4.74 -0.04 34.87
C PHE A 220 -3.71 0.52 35.87
N LEU A 221 -4.12 1.49 36.71
CA LEU A 221 -3.27 2.04 37.77
C LEU A 221 -2.84 0.98 38.80
N ALA A 222 -3.75 0.07 39.18
CA ALA A 222 -3.42 -1.04 40.09
C ALA A 222 -2.42 -2.03 39.47
N LEU A 223 -2.52 -2.28 38.15
CA LEU A 223 -1.55 -3.14 37.45
C LEU A 223 -0.17 -2.48 37.35
N LEU A 224 -0.13 -1.16 37.04
CA LEU A 224 1.12 -0.40 37.04
C LEU A 224 1.79 -0.41 38.41
N ALA A 225 1.02 -0.27 39.49
CA ALA A 225 1.55 -0.27 40.88
C ALA A 225 2.06 -1.64 41.32
N LYS A 226 1.56 -2.72 40.76
CA LYS A 226 1.95 -4.10 41.08
C LYS A 226 3.12 -4.62 40.26
N GLY A 227 3.40 -4.03 39.11
CA GLY A 227 4.44 -4.49 38.18
C GLY A 227 5.71 -3.66 38.30
N ASP A 228 6.86 -4.28 38.05
CA ASP A 228 8.14 -3.57 37.81
C ASP A 228 8.15 -2.86 36.46
N MET A 229 7.04 -2.22 36.06
CA MET A 229 6.92 -1.52 34.79
C MET A 229 7.61 -0.17 34.90
N ARG A 230 8.67 0.03 34.12
CA ARG A 230 9.38 1.32 34.00
C ARG A 230 8.77 2.25 33.02
N GLU A 231 8.10 1.71 31.98
CA GLU A 231 7.45 2.43 30.90
C GLU A 231 6.13 1.75 30.54
N ALA A 232 5.11 2.51 30.19
CA ALA A 232 3.82 2.01 29.71
C ALA A 232 3.31 2.87 28.57
N LEU A 233 2.88 2.23 27.48
CA LEU A 233 2.14 2.86 26.38
C LEU A 233 0.65 2.51 26.56
N VAL A 234 -0.23 3.52 26.54
CA VAL A 234 -1.68 3.41 26.78
C VAL A 234 -2.48 3.87 25.58
#